data_0028c4bd2bd4cc9a40cf2de38d323756
#
_entry.id   0028c4bd2bd4cc9a40cf2de38d323756
#
_cell.length_a   1.000
_cell.length_b   1.000
_cell.length_c   1.000
_cell.angle_alpha   90.00
_cell.angle_beta   90.00
_cell.angle_gamma   90.00
#
_symmetry.space_group_name_H-M   'P 1'
#
loop_
_entity.id
_entity.type
_entity.pdbx_description
1 polymer ?
#
loop_
_entity_poly.entity_id
_entity_poly.type
_entity_poly.pdbx_seq_one_letter_code
_entity_poly.pdbx_strand_id
1 'polypeptide(L)'
;MIRFENVTEKTFPTVYEKMEAAFPIEERRTCIHQLECLKEKHFNFCEIMDGDTAVGFVSLWIFDDFVFVEHLAIDEDKRSGGYGSKTVEKIK
;
A
#
# COMPACT_ATOMS: atom_id res chain seq x y z
N MET A 1 0.40 17.51 -0.28
CA MET A 1 1.50 16.62 -0.70
C MET A 1 1.36 15.26 -0.04
N ILE A 2 1.48 14.19 -0.80
CA ILE A 2 1.36 12.86 -0.24
C ILE A 2 2.70 12.34 0.26
N ARG A 3 2.65 11.42 1.21
CA ARG A 3 3.83 10.70 1.69
C ARG A 3 3.46 9.24 1.93
N PHE A 4 4.47 8.38 1.97
CA PHE A 4 4.29 6.95 2.27
C PHE A 4 4.73 6.69 3.70
N GLU A 5 3.87 6.04 4.45
CA GLU A 5 4.16 5.69 5.83
C GLU A 5 4.17 4.17 5.96
N ASN A 6 5.27 3.62 6.43
CA ASN A 6 5.43 2.17 6.54
C ASN A 6 4.37 1.56 7.45
N VAL A 7 3.77 0.48 6.98
CA VAL A 7 2.85 -0.33 7.78
C VAL A 7 3.67 -1.08 8.81
N THR A 8 3.24 -1.01 10.07
CA THR A 8 3.86 -1.74 11.17
C THR A 8 2.93 -2.85 11.62
N GLU A 9 3.38 -3.70 12.53
CA GLU A 9 2.53 -4.75 13.09
C GLU A 9 1.28 -4.13 13.75
N LYS A 10 1.43 -2.94 14.31
CA LYS A 10 0.32 -2.24 14.97
C LYS A 10 -0.73 -1.74 13.97
N THR A 11 -0.29 -1.20 12.84
CA THR A 11 -1.21 -0.64 11.84
C THR A 11 -1.67 -1.67 10.82
N PHE A 12 -1.00 -2.82 10.76
CA PHE A 12 -1.29 -3.86 9.77
C PHE A 12 -2.76 -4.28 9.70
N PRO A 13 -3.44 -4.57 10.82
CA PRO A 13 -4.83 -5.04 10.73
C PRO A 13 -5.74 -4.10 9.96
N THR A 14 -5.62 -2.80 10.20
CA THR A 14 -6.45 -1.79 9.54
C THR A 14 -6.16 -1.74 8.04
N VAL A 15 -4.87 -1.79 7.67
CA VAL A 15 -4.48 -1.71 6.25
C VAL A 15 -4.84 -2.98 5.51
N TYR A 16 -4.66 -4.16 6.14
CA TYR A 16 -5.03 -5.42 5.50
C TYR A 16 -6.54 -5.51 5.27
N GLU A 17 -7.34 -4.95 6.16
CA GLU A 17 -8.77 -4.87 5.99
C GLU A 17 -9.14 -4.09 4.72
N LYS A 18 -8.42 -3.01 4.44
CA LYS A 18 -8.59 -2.25 3.19
C LYS A 18 -8.19 -3.09 1.98
N MET A 19 -7.15 -3.90 2.11
CA MET A 19 -6.72 -4.79 1.03
C MET A 19 -7.79 -5.85 0.74
N GLU A 20 -8.41 -6.41 1.77
CA GLU A 20 -9.50 -7.37 1.60
C GLU A 20 -10.69 -6.76 0.87
N ALA A 21 -10.99 -5.50 1.15
CA ALA A 21 -12.09 -4.80 0.49
C ALA A 21 -11.78 -4.46 -0.96
N ALA A 22 -10.52 -4.22 -1.29
CA ALA A 22 -10.11 -3.75 -2.62
C ALA A 22 -9.76 -4.88 -3.59
N PHE A 23 -9.32 -6.04 -3.09
CA PHE A 23 -8.84 -7.13 -3.95
C PHE A 23 -9.46 -8.45 -3.55
N PRO A 24 -9.89 -9.28 -4.54
CA PRO A 24 -10.43 -10.60 -4.25
C PRO A 24 -9.35 -11.53 -3.69
N ILE A 25 -9.78 -12.62 -3.08
CA ILE A 25 -8.87 -13.54 -2.40
C ILE A 25 -7.81 -14.12 -3.34
N GLU A 26 -8.11 -14.27 -4.62
CA GLU A 26 -7.17 -14.80 -5.62
C GLU A 26 -6.04 -13.83 -5.94
N GLU A 27 -6.22 -12.55 -5.61
CA GLU A 27 -5.25 -11.50 -5.97
C GLU A 27 -4.46 -10.99 -4.76
N ARG A 28 -4.65 -11.59 -3.61
CA ARG A 28 -3.94 -11.16 -2.41
C ARG A 28 -3.44 -12.34 -1.60
N ARG A 29 -2.41 -12.10 -0.80
CA ARG A 29 -1.90 -13.10 0.13
C ARG A 29 -2.85 -13.26 1.31
N THR A 30 -2.75 -14.39 1.99
CA THR A 30 -3.45 -14.54 3.27
C THR A 30 -2.90 -13.49 4.25
N CYS A 31 -3.67 -13.23 5.30
CA CYS A 31 -3.26 -12.27 6.32
C CYS A 31 -1.89 -12.61 6.91
N ILE A 32 -1.67 -13.89 7.22
CA ILE A 32 -0.40 -14.34 7.80
C ILE A 32 0.76 -14.13 6.82
N HIS A 33 0.58 -14.51 5.56
CA HIS A 33 1.64 -14.35 4.55
C HIS A 33 1.95 -12.88 4.29
N GLN A 34 0.93 -12.03 4.24
CA GLN A 34 1.15 -10.59 4.05
C GLN A 34 1.94 -10.01 5.21
N LEU A 35 1.60 -10.42 6.45
CA LEU A 35 2.31 -9.96 7.63
C LEU A 35 3.76 -10.41 7.62
N GLU A 36 4.02 -11.65 7.21
CA GLU A 36 5.38 -12.17 7.09
C GLU A 36 6.20 -11.40 6.07
N CYS A 37 5.57 -10.93 5.00
CA CYS A 37 6.28 -10.14 3.97
C CYS A 37 6.85 -8.83 4.51
N LEU A 38 6.33 -8.31 5.62
CA LEU A 38 6.86 -7.08 6.21
C LEU A 38 8.33 -7.23 6.60
N LYS A 39 8.81 -8.46 6.75
CA LYS A 39 10.19 -8.75 7.14
C LYS A 39 11.12 -8.88 5.93
N GLU A 40 10.55 -8.90 4.71
CA GLU A 40 11.35 -9.04 3.50
C GLU A 40 12.09 -7.74 3.17
N LYS A 41 13.35 -7.86 2.82
CA LYS A 41 14.24 -6.72 2.61
C LYS A 41 13.73 -5.74 1.56
N HIS A 42 13.21 -6.24 0.46
CA HIS A 42 12.80 -5.39 -0.67
C HIS A 42 11.31 -5.04 -0.67
N PHE A 43 10.55 -5.62 0.24
CA PHE A 43 9.12 -5.41 0.30
C PHE A 43 8.77 -4.16 1.09
N ASN A 44 7.89 -3.34 0.53
CA ASN A 44 7.42 -2.12 1.17
C ASN A 44 5.90 -2.09 1.13
N PHE A 45 5.29 -2.13 2.31
CA PHE A 45 3.84 -2.03 2.46
C PHE A 45 3.57 -0.73 3.18
N CYS A 46 2.93 0.21 2.50
CA CYS A 46 2.80 1.58 3.02
C CYS A 46 1.38 2.08 2.95
N GLU A 47 1.01 2.92 3.92
CA GLU A 47 -0.18 3.74 3.80
C GLU A 47 0.20 4.97 2.99
N ILE A 48 -0.73 5.41 2.15
CA ILE A 48 -0.58 6.65 1.39
C ILE A 48 -1.26 7.72 2.24
N MET A 49 -0.49 8.71 2.65
CA MET A 49 -0.97 9.78 3.53
C MET A 49 -1.02 11.12 2.82
N ASP A 50 -2.07 11.87 3.07
CA ASP A 50 -2.17 13.27 2.68
C ASP A 50 -2.30 14.04 3.98
N GLY A 51 -1.20 14.66 4.43
CA GLY A 51 -1.16 15.23 5.77
C GLY A 51 -1.32 14.13 6.81
N ASP A 52 -2.31 14.25 7.66
CA ASP A 52 -2.60 13.26 8.70
C ASP A 52 -3.71 12.28 8.29
N THR A 53 -4.17 12.36 7.06
CA THR A 53 -5.27 11.53 6.56
C THR A 53 -4.75 10.40 5.69
N ALA A 54 -5.11 9.16 6.03
CA ALA A 54 -4.80 8.02 5.18
C ALA A 54 -5.79 8.00 4.01
N VAL A 55 -5.26 7.93 2.78
CA VAL A 55 -6.09 7.95 1.57
C VAL A 55 -6.01 6.66 0.77
N GLY A 56 -5.17 5.73 1.17
CA GLY A 56 -5.03 4.46 0.49
C GLY A 56 -3.82 3.69 0.97
N PHE A 57 -3.44 2.66 0.21
CA PHE A 57 -2.24 1.88 0.51
C PHE A 57 -1.54 1.47 -0.78
N VAL A 58 -0.28 1.12 -0.66
CA VAL A 58 0.51 0.59 -1.77
C VAL A 58 1.46 -0.45 -1.25
N SER A 59 1.61 -1.56 -1.98
CA SER A 59 2.63 -2.55 -1.69
C SER A 59 3.53 -2.66 -2.92
N LEU A 60 4.84 -2.58 -2.69
CA LEU A 60 5.80 -2.61 -3.78
C LEU A 60 7.09 -3.28 -3.37
N TRP A 61 7.79 -3.80 -4.37
CA TRP A 61 9.11 -4.38 -4.21
C TRP A 61 10.11 -3.44 -4.85
N ILE A 62 11.08 -2.99 -4.08
CA ILE A 62 12.10 -2.05 -4.55
C ILE A 62 13.42 -2.79 -4.71
N PHE A 63 13.89 -2.86 -5.95
CA PHE A 63 15.17 -3.48 -6.30
C PHE A 63 16.12 -2.41 -6.84
N ASP A 64 17.39 -2.75 -7.00
CA ASP A 64 18.41 -1.79 -7.43
C ASP A 64 18.10 -1.16 -8.80
N ASP A 65 17.52 -1.93 -9.71
CA ASP A 65 17.30 -1.49 -11.09
C ASP A 65 15.82 -1.36 -11.48
N PHE A 66 14.89 -1.70 -10.61
CA PHE A 66 13.47 -1.52 -10.91
C PHE A 66 12.60 -1.56 -9.65
N VAL A 67 11.38 -1.08 -9.80
CA VAL A 67 10.35 -1.14 -8.75
C VAL A 67 9.14 -1.87 -9.31
N PHE A 68 8.65 -2.87 -8.58
CA PHE A 68 7.44 -3.60 -8.95
C PHE A 68 6.31 -3.21 -8.01
N VAL A 69 5.28 -2.57 -8.54
CA VAL A 69 4.08 -2.21 -7.77
C VAL A 69 3.15 -3.42 -7.79
N GLU A 70 2.95 -4.04 -6.64
CA GLU A 70 2.13 -5.24 -6.54
C GLU A 70 0.66 -4.92 -6.33
N HIS A 71 0.37 -4.00 -5.41
CA HIS A 71 -0.99 -3.56 -5.12
C HIS A 71 -0.99 -2.06 -4.86
N LEU A 72 -2.02 -1.39 -5.37
CA LEU A 72 -2.22 0.04 -5.15
C LEU A 72 -3.72 0.28 -5.14
N ALA A 73 -4.22 0.85 -4.07
CA ALA A 73 -5.64 1.19 -3.99
C ALA A 73 -5.82 2.48 -3.20
N ILE A 74 -6.70 3.33 -3.72
CA ILE A 74 -7.11 4.56 -3.04
C ILE A 74 -8.44 4.26 -2.37
N ASP A 75 -8.63 4.72 -1.15
CA ASP A 75 -9.87 4.52 -0.40
C ASP A 75 -11.04 5.03 -1.22
N GLU A 76 -12.16 4.31 -1.18
CA GLU A 76 -13.31 4.60 -2.02
C GLU A 76 -13.80 6.05 -1.88
N ASP A 77 -13.83 6.57 -0.67
CA ASP A 77 -14.28 7.94 -0.41
C ASP A 77 -13.25 9.01 -0.76
N LYS A 78 -12.06 8.59 -1.18
CA LYS A 78 -10.97 9.51 -1.57
C LYS A 78 -10.67 9.48 -3.06
N ARG A 79 -11.40 8.68 -3.82
CA ARG A 79 -11.21 8.59 -5.27
C ARG A 79 -11.64 9.91 -5.92
N SER A 80 -11.13 10.15 -7.10
CA SER A 80 -11.36 11.39 -7.88
C SER A 80 -10.55 12.60 -7.39
N GLY A 81 -9.70 12.41 -6.37
CA GLY A 81 -8.82 13.48 -5.91
C GLY A 81 -7.43 13.46 -6.55
N GLY A 82 -7.20 12.56 -7.52
CA GLY A 82 -5.90 12.46 -8.17
C GLY A 82 -4.83 11.73 -7.37
N TYR A 83 -5.21 11.05 -6.29
CA TYR A 83 -4.23 10.38 -5.43
C TYR A 83 -3.52 9.22 -6.12
N GLY A 84 -4.20 8.49 -6.98
CA GLY A 84 -3.57 7.41 -7.73
C GLY A 84 -2.43 7.91 -8.59
N SER A 85 -2.67 8.99 -9.35
CA SER A 85 -1.66 9.61 -10.20
C SER A 85 -0.50 10.17 -9.39
N LYS A 86 -0.80 10.83 -8.28
CA LYS A 86 0.22 11.40 -7.39
C LYS A 86 1.10 10.30 -6.79
N THR A 87 0.49 9.15 -6.47
CA THR A 87 1.22 8.01 -5.93
C THR A 87 2.19 7.45 -6.98
N VAL A 88 1.72 7.25 -8.20
CA VAL A 88 2.58 6.74 -9.28
C VAL A 88 3.73 7.70 -9.54
N GLU A 89 3.48 9.00 -9.56
CA GLU A 89 4.52 10.00 -9.74
C GLU A 89 5.57 9.95 -8.63
N LYS A 90 5.13 9.75 -7.39
CA LYS A 90 6.05 9.66 -6.26
C LYS A 90 6.94 8.42 -6.31
N ILE A 91 6.44 7.32 -6.87
CA ILE A 91 7.20 6.08 -7.01
C ILE A 91 8.28 6.19 -8.07
N LYS A 92 8.04 6.97 -9.09
CA LYS A 92 9.01 7.16 -10.19
C LYS A 92 10.27 7.95 -9.72
#